data_28d9b67cfd52357b16dd0f5bcd2ee409
#
_entry.id   28d9b67cfd52357b16dd0f5bcd2ee409
#
_cell.length_a   1.000
_cell.length_b   1.000
_cell.length_c   1.000
_cell.angle_alpha   90.00
_cell.angle_beta   90.00
_cell.angle_gamma   90.00
#
_symmetry.space_group_name_H-M   'P 1'
#
loop_
_entity.id
_entity.type
_entity.pdbx_description
1 polymer ?
#
loop_
_entity_poly.entity_id
_entity_poly.type
_entity_poly.pdbx_seq_one_letter_code
_entity_poly.pdbx_strand_id
1 'polypeptide(L)'
;GCMGAAPAITGIKAGIPGKIFAGISSQPYGILTNQDDINSLKDITAQDQIAITGLNSHPHILLAMAAKAYLGDAHALDGKLTVLSNADGYTSLLSGAVQCHMVISPYNFMEEAADNVHKIEIGEDVWPNGNTFIVGVASNKLKENKPELYQAVCDAMEEAMEYIKENPQETAEILSDGYDATADEILSWMNDPASSYTTQLQGIMDLADFMVEAGFLENGPKDISEIAFDNVKGN
;
A
#
# COMPACT_ATOMS: atom_id res chain seq x y z
N GLY A 1 11.99 -2.11 -10.32
CA GLY A 1 11.09 -2.97 -9.51
C GLY A 1 9.92 -2.17 -8.98
N CYS A 2 8.88 -2.88 -8.52
CA CYS A 2 7.70 -2.25 -7.91
C CYS A 2 7.68 -2.55 -6.41
N MET A 3 7.27 -1.59 -5.61
CA MET A 3 7.19 -1.72 -4.15
C MET A 3 6.27 -0.65 -3.55
N GLY A 4 5.91 -0.81 -2.27
CA GLY A 4 5.18 0.24 -1.56
C GLY A 4 5.94 1.56 -1.52
N ALA A 5 5.22 2.68 -1.51
CA ALA A 5 5.83 4.01 -1.53
C ALA A 5 6.73 4.26 -0.29
N ALA A 6 6.30 3.86 0.91
CA ALA A 6 7.08 4.08 2.13
C ALA A 6 8.48 3.41 2.09
N PRO A 7 8.63 2.10 1.78
CA PRO A 7 9.95 1.50 1.63
C PRO A 7 10.76 2.06 0.46
N ALA A 8 10.11 2.54 -0.61
CA ALA A 8 10.82 3.23 -1.70
C ALA A 8 11.46 4.54 -1.21
N ILE A 9 10.69 5.39 -0.50
CA ILE A 9 11.19 6.64 0.09
C ILE A 9 12.35 6.34 1.05
N THR A 10 12.15 5.40 1.97
CA THR A 10 13.18 5.01 2.96
C THR A 10 14.47 4.55 2.27
N GLY A 11 14.36 3.67 1.27
CA GLY A 11 15.52 3.15 0.55
C GLY A 11 16.28 4.24 -0.22
N ILE A 12 15.57 5.13 -0.92
CA ILE A 12 16.18 6.23 -1.66
C ILE A 12 16.89 7.21 -0.70
N LYS A 13 16.25 7.57 0.40
CA LYS A 13 16.85 8.47 1.42
C LYS A 13 18.01 7.80 2.17
N ALA A 14 18.03 6.48 2.27
CA ALA A 14 19.16 5.71 2.79
C ALA A 14 20.32 5.56 1.76
N GLY A 15 20.18 6.13 0.55
CA GLY A 15 21.26 6.18 -0.44
C GLY A 15 21.21 5.08 -1.50
N ILE A 16 20.11 4.37 -1.66
CA ILE A 16 19.94 3.49 -2.84
C ILE A 16 20.05 4.34 -4.11
N PRO A 17 20.92 3.98 -5.07
CA PRO A 17 21.17 4.78 -6.27
C PRO A 17 20.05 4.59 -7.30
N GLY A 18 18.87 5.09 -7.00
CA GLY A 18 17.68 5.01 -7.85
C GLY A 18 16.61 5.99 -7.38
N LYS A 19 15.58 6.14 -8.18
CA LYS A 19 14.42 7.00 -7.91
C LYS A 19 13.14 6.35 -8.41
N ILE A 20 12.01 6.87 -7.96
CA ILE A 20 10.68 6.54 -8.48
C ILE A 20 10.59 7.01 -9.93
N PHE A 21 10.16 6.12 -10.83
CA PHE A 21 9.96 6.45 -12.25
C PHE A 21 8.48 6.52 -12.65
N ALA A 22 7.59 5.96 -11.83
CA ALA A 22 6.14 6.00 -12.04
C ALA A 22 5.38 5.68 -10.74
N GLY A 23 4.17 6.21 -10.59
CA GLY A 23 3.13 5.58 -9.79
C GLY A 23 2.70 4.27 -10.44
N ILE A 24 2.03 3.39 -9.69
CA ILE A 24 1.45 2.14 -10.20
C ILE A 24 -0.02 2.06 -9.80
N SER A 25 -0.31 2.15 -8.51
CA SER A 25 -1.67 2.04 -8.02
C SER A 25 -1.88 2.76 -6.69
N SER A 26 -3.11 3.24 -6.50
CA SER A 26 -3.76 3.35 -5.21
C SER A 26 -4.50 2.05 -4.94
N GLN A 27 -4.61 1.65 -3.69
CA GLN A 27 -5.25 0.38 -3.32
C GLN A 27 -6.11 0.56 -2.07
N PRO A 28 -7.28 -0.07 -2.00
CA PRO A 28 -8.02 -0.19 -0.77
C PRO A 28 -7.21 -0.98 0.26
N TYR A 29 -7.34 -0.57 1.49
CA TYR A 29 -6.71 -1.21 2.64
C TYR A 29 -7.71 -1.26 3.79
N GLY A 30 -7.42 -2.07 4.77
CA GLY A 30 -8.25 -2.16 5.97
C GLY A 30 -7.49 -2.73 7.16
N ILE A 31 -8.01 -2.45 8.33
CA ILE A 31 -7.70 -3.22 9.53
C ILE A 31 -8.92 -4.09 9.76
N LEU A 32 -8.77 -5.39 9.55
CA LEU A 32 -9.84 -6.37 9.71
C LEU A 32 -9.61 -7.16 10.99
N THR A 33 -10.70 -7.59 11.62
CA THR A 33 -10.66 -8.35 12.86
C THR A 33 -11.69 -9.48 12.85
N ASN A 34 -11.33 -10.58 13.52
CA ASN A 34 -12.20 -11.73 13.79
C ASN A 34 -12.80 -11.71 15.20
N GLN A 35 -12.71 -10.57 15.91
CA GLN A 35 -13.17 -10.42 17.28
C GLN A 35 -14.37 -9.48 17.33
N ASP A 36 -15.54 -9.97 17.76
CA ASP A 36 -16.80 -9.20 17.83
C ASP A 36 -16.72 -7.97 18.75
N ASP A 37 -15.81 -7.94 19.71
CA ASP A 37 -15.60 -6.87 20.67
C ASP A 37 -14.56 -5.83 20.26
N ILE A 38 -13.85 -6.02 19.14
CA ILE A 38 -12.92 -5.05 18.58
C ILE A 38 -13.62 -4.26 17.45
N ASN A 39 -14.14 -3.09 17.77
CA ASN A 39 -14.86 -2.21 16.83
C ASN A 39 -14.07 -0.93 16.49
N SER A 40 -12.98 -0.68 17.21
CA SER A 40 -12.09 0.46 17.01
C SER A 40 -10.65 0.10 17.41
N LEU A 41 -9.67 0.92 17.01
CA LEU A 41 -8.29 0.73 17.44
C LEU A 41 -8.11 0.79 18.97
N LYS A 42 -9.02 1.44 19.69
CA LYS A 42 -8.99 1.56 21.16
C LYS A 42 -9.37 0.25 21.87
N ASP A 43 -10.05 -0.64 21.17
CA ASP A 43 -10.48 -1.92 21.73
C ASP A 43 -9.39 -2.98 21.65
N ILE A 44 -8.33 -2.72 20.86
CA ILE A 44 -7.17 -3.63 20.70
C ILE A 44 -6.38 -3.64 22.00
N THR A 45 -6.33 -4.78 22.65
CA THR A 45 -5.67 -4.99 23.97
C THR A 45 -4.21 -5.49 23.83
N ALA A 46 -3.54 -5.66 24.96
CA ALA A 46 -2.18 -6.20 24.99
C ALA A 46 -2.08 -7.70 24.60
N GLN A 47 -3.20 -8.40 24.56
CA GLN A 47 -3.27 -9.82 24.18
C GLN A 47 -3.48 -10.02 22.68
N ASP A 48 -3.90 -8.99 21.99
CA ASP A 48 -4.21 -9.06 20.56
C ASP A 48 -2.95 -8.90 19.71
N GLN A 49 -2.90 -9.64 18.61
CA GLN A 49 -1.84 -9.55 17.61
C GLN A 49 -2.40 -8.98 16.31
N ILE A 50 -1.64 -8.10 15.70
CA ILE A 50 -1.96 -7.48 14.40
C ILE A 50 -0.97 -8.01 13.37
N ALA A 51 -1.45 -8.76 12.38
CA ALA A 51 -0.62 -9.16 11.25
C ALA A 51 -0.33 -7.95 10.35
N ILE A 52 0.93 -7.84 9.91
CA ILE A 52 1.40 -6.87 8.91
C ILE A 52 2.42 -7.52 7.98
N THR A 53 2.61 -6.99 6.78
CA THR A 53 3.56 -7.55 5.80
C THR A 53 5.04 -7.31 6.15
N GLY A 54 5.33 -6.38 7.04
CA GLY A 54 6.70 -6.08 7.47
C GLY A 54 6.79 -4.78 8.25
N LEU A 55 7.80 -4.68 9.12
CA LEU A 55 8.13 -3.41 9.75
C LEU A 55 8.60 -2.40 8.69
N ASN A 56 8.14 -1.16 8.81
CA ASN A 56 8.37 -0.08 7.84
C ASN A 56 7.82 -0.37 6.42
N SER A 57 6.96 -1.38 6.26
CA SER A 57 6.17 -1.54 5.05
C SER A 57 5.13 -0.41 4.91
N HIS A 58 4.58 -0.22 3.71
CA HIS A 58 3.54 0.79 3.54
C HIS A 58 2.31 0.53 4.43
N PRO A 59 1.78 -0.73 4.56
CA PRO A 59 0.74 -1.03 5.53
C PRO A 59 1.09 -0.68 6.98
N HIS A 60 2.35 -0.90 7.40
CA HIS A 60 2.78 -0.48 8.75
C HIS A 60 2.69 1.03 8.94
N ILE A 61 3.14 1.82 7.96
CA ILE A 61 3.05 3.28 8.04
C ILE A 61 1.59 3.75 8.09
N LEU A 62 0.69 3.15 7.30
CA LEU A 62 -0.74 3.47 7.36
C LEU A 62 -1.37 3.10 8.71
N LEU A 63 -0.98 1.98 9.30
CA LEU A 63 -1.40 1.61 10.66
C LEU A 63 -0.91 2.63 11.69
N ALA A 64 0.33 3.11 11.55
CA ALA A 64 0.88 4.14 12.41
C ALA A 64 0.16 5.50 12.24
N MET A 65 -0.23 5.86 11.00
CA MET A 65 -1.08 7.05 10.74
C MET A 65 -2.42 6.93 11.46
N ALA A 66 -3.08 5.77 11.35
CA ALA A 66 -4.33 5.50 12.06
C ALA A 66 -4.13 5.53 13.58
N ALA A 67 -3.08 4.91 14.11
CA ALA A 67 -2.76 4.94 15.54
C ALA A 67 -2.52 6.38 16.03
N LYS A 68 -1.80 7.20 15.28
CA LYS A 68 -1.62 8.62 15.60
C LYS A 68 -2.96 9.38 15.65
N ALA A 69 -3.82 9.16 14.65
CA ALA A 69 -5.11 9.86 14.56
C ALA A 69 -6.08 9.46 15.67
N TYR A 70 -6.18 8.17 15.98
CA TYR A 70 -7.20 7.64 16.88
C TYR A 70 -6.72 7.36 18.32
N LEU A 71 -5.41 7.09 18.49
CA LEU A 71 -4.80 6.80 19.80
C LEU A 71 -3.85 7.91 20.28
N GLY A 72 -3.50 8.86 19.40
CA GLY A 72 -2.62 9.98 19.73
C GLY A 72 -1.11 9.67 19.65
N ASP A 73 -0.74 8.43 19.38
CA ASP A 73 0.65 7.99 19.26
C ASP A 73 0.79 7.02 18.07
N ALA A 74 1.68 7.36 17.13
CA ALA A 74 1.96 6.54 15.94
C ALA A 74 2.48 5.12 16.29
N HIS A 75 3.13 4.96 17.44
CA HIS A 75 3.73 3.71 17.90
C HIS A 75 2.89 2.93 18.91
N ALA A 76 1.66 3.38 19.18
CA ALA A 76 0.79 2.76 20.19
C ALA A 76 0.54 1.26 19.96
N LEU A 77 0.63 0.80 18.71
CA LEU A 77 0.35 -0.58 18.31
C LEU A 77 1.63 -1.41 17.99
N ASP A 78 2.83 -0.83 18.02
CA ASP A 78 4.07 -1.51 17.61
C ASP A 78 4.34 -2.80 18.38
N GLY A 79 4.04 -2.83 19.67
CA GLY A 79 4.23 -4.01 20.53
C GLY A 79 3.28 -5.19 20.23
N LYS A 80 2.33 -5.01 19.30
CA LYS A 80 1.30 -5.99 18.93
C LYS A 80 1.50 -6.58 17.53
N LEU A 81 2.55 -6.13 16.83
CA LEU A 81 2.75 -6.46 15.42
C LEU A 81 3.35 -7.87 15.25
N THR A 82 2.76 -8.64 14.35
CA THR A 82 3.27 -9.93 13.88
C THR A 82 3.52 -9.84 12.38
N VAL A 83 4.76 -10.11 11.96
CA VAL A 83 5.14 -10.02 10.54
C VAL A 83 4.77 -11.33 9.83
N LEU A 84 3.83 -11.24 8.90
CA LEU A 84 3.33 -12.35 8.08
C LEU A 84 3.17 -11.86 6.62
N SER A 85 3.28 -12.76 5.64
CA SER A 85 2.84 -12.43 4.28
C SER A 85 1.32 -12.17 4.28
N ASN A 86 0.78 -11.46 3.26
CA ASN A 86 -0.68 -11.26 3.19
C ASN A 86 -1.44 -12.60 3.17
N ALA A 87 -0.94 -13.62 2.48
CA ALA A 87 -1.55 -14.94 2.44
C ALA A 87 -1.53 -15.65 3.81
N ASP A 88 -0.39 -15.56 4.53
CA ASP A 88 -0.29 -16.12 5.89
C ASP A 88 -1.12 -15.32 6.88
N GLY A 89 -1.17 -13.98 6.74
CA GLY A 89 -2.03 -13.09 7.52
C GLY A 89 -3.51 -13.44 7.35
N TYR A 90 -3.97 -13.58 6.12
CA TYR A 90 -5.33 -14.04 5.79
C TYR A 90 -5.66 -15.37 6.49
N THR A 91 -4.82 -16.39 6.31
CA THR A 91 -5.04 -17.69 6.95
C THR A 91 -5.02 -17.59 8.47
N SER A 92 -4.11 -16.78 9.03
CA SER A 92 -3.98 -16.60 10.49
C SER A 92 -5.17 -15.85 11.08
N LEU A 93 -5.72 -14.85 10.38
CA LEU A 93 -6.92 -14.14 10.79
C LEU A 93 -8.14 -15.11 10.81
N LEU A 94 -8.38 -15.84 9.71
CA LEU A 94 -9.51 -16.76 9.62
C LEU A 94 -9.44 -17.90 10.64
N SER A 95 -8.24 -18.37 11.00
CA SER A 95 -8.06 -19.41 12.02
C SER A 95 -8.06 -18.89 13.46
N GLY A 96 -8.05 -17.57 13.68
CA GLY A 96 -7.95 -16.96 15.00
C GLY A 96 -6.54 -16.95 15.60
N ALA A 97 -5.51 -17.25 14.80
CA ALA A 97 -4.12 -17.21 15.26
C ALA A 97 -3.62 -15.78 15.48
N VAL A 98 -4.19 -14.80 14.75
CA VAL A 98 -4.10 -13.36 15.03
C VAL A 98 -5.50 -12.78 15.14
N GLN A 99 -5.66 -11.68 15.87
CA GLN A 99 -6.95 -11.04 16.11
C GLN A 99 -7.25 -9.96 15.09
N CYS A 100 -6.21 -9.32 14.54
CA CYS A 100 -6.34 -8.28 13.53
C CYS A 100 -5.34 -8.51 12.38
N HIS A 101 -5.68 -7.97 11.20
CA HIS A 101 -4.80 -7.93 10.05
C HIS A 101 -4.86 -6.54 9.41
N MET A 102 -3.73 -5.88 9.31
CA MET A 102 -3.58 -4.67 8.48
C MET A 102 -3.28 -5.11 7.06
N VAL A 103 -4.27 -5.11 6.22
CA VAL A 103 -4.32 -5.81 4.95
C VAL A 103 -4.62 -4.88 3.78
N ILE A 104 -4.18 -5.27 2.61
CA ILE A 104 -4.38 -4.59 1.33
C ILE A 104 -5.08 -5.50 0.32
N SER A 105 -5.61 -4.90 -0.75
CA SER A 105 -6.16 -5.63 -1.89
C SER A 105 -5.17 -6.70 -2.44
N PRO A 106 -5.68 -7.89 -2.84
CA PRO A 106 -7.09 -8.30 -2.82
C PRO A 106 -7.54 -8.94 -1.50
N TYR A 107 -6.65 -9.19 -0.57
CA TYR A 107 -6.95 -9.95 0.65
C TYR A 107 -7.95 -9.25 1.56
N ASN A 108 -8.00 -7.90 1.58
CA ASN A 108 -9.03 -7.18 2.33
C ASN A 108 -10.44 -7.59 1.87
N PHE A 109 -10.69 -7.72 0.57
CA PHE A 109 -11.98 -8.15 0.03
C PHE A 109 -12.30 -9.60 0.38
N MET A 110 -11.28 -10.48 0.31
CA MET A 110 -11.43 -11.89 0.67
C MET A 110 -11.74 -12.06 2.17
N GLU A 111 -11.14 -11.24 3.02
CA GLU A 111 -11.38 -11.24 4.47
C GLU A 111 -12.76 -10.65 4.80
N GLU A 112 -13.14 -9.54 4.17
CA GLU A 112 -14.47 -8.92 4.35
C GLU A 112 -15.61 -9.84 3.91
N ALA A 113 -15.35 -10.79 3.01
CA ALA A 113 -16.34 -11.79 2.59
C ALA A 113 -16.53 -12.94 3.60
N ALA A 114 -15.69 -13.05 4.63
CA ALA A 114 -15.79 -14.11 5.63
C ALA A 114 -16.79 -13.74 6.73
N ASP A 115 -17.67 -14.71 7.12
CA ASP A 115 -18.79 -14.50 8.05
C ASP A 115 -18.38 -13.95 9.43
N ASN A 116 -17.15 -14.21 9.88
CA ASN A 116 -16.67 -13.87 11.21
C ASN A 116 -15.60 -12.77 11.21
N VAL A 117 -15.49 -12.03 10.14
CA VAL A 117 -14.52 -10.95 10.00
C VAL A 117 -15.27 -9.64 9.71
N HIS A 118 -14.82 -8.57 10.31
CA HIS A 118 -15.31 -7.24 10.00
C HIS A 118 -14.19 -6.21 9.99
N LYS A 119 -14.44 -5.09 9.32
CA LYS A 119 -13.49 -4.00 9.18
C LYS A 119 -13.61 -3.04 10.36
N ILE A 120 -12.48 -2.65 10.91
CA ILE A 120 -12.39 -1.52 11.84
C ILE A 120 -12.40 -0.24 10.99
N GLU A 121 -13.39 0.61 11.22
CA GLU A 121 -13.54 1.85 10.48
C GLU A 121 -12.41 2.85 10.77
N ILE A 122 -11.76 3.28 9.71
CA ILE A 122 -10.72 4.32 9.71
C ILE A 122 -11.17 5.39 8.71
N GLY A 123 -11.17 6.66 9.13
CA GLY A 123 -11.56 7.76 8.25
C GLY A 123 -10.63 7.92 7.04
N GLU A 124 -11.20 8.34 5.92
CA GLU A 124 -10.45 8.63 4.68
C GLU A 124 -9.40 9.74 4.87
N ASP A 125 -9.50 10.54 5.92
CA ASP A 125 -8.52 11.56 6.28
C ASP A 125 -7.17 10.98 6.73
N VAL A 126 -7.13 9.70 7.14
CA VAL A 126 -5.88 9.01 7.47
C VAL A 126 -5.05 8.75 6.21
N TRP A 127 -5.68 8.25 5.17
CA TRP A 127 -5.06 8.05 3.86
C TRP A 127 -6.12 8.21 2.76
N PRO A 128 -6.18 9.40 2.13
CA PRO A 128 -7.19 9.69 1.11
C PRO A 128 -7.15 8.72 -0.07
N ASN A 129 -8.34 8.38 -0.59
CA ASN A 129 -8.46 7.60 -1.81
C ASN A 129 -7.70 8.28 -2.96
N GLY A 130 -7.04 7.48 -3.77
CA GLY A 130 -6.20 7.97 -4.87
C GLY A 130 -4.74 8.21 -4.49
N ASN A 131 -4.39 8.29 -3.21
CA ASN A 131 -2.99 8.38 -2.80
C ASN A 131 -2.21 7.14 -3.24
N THR A 132 -1.01 7.38 -3.78
CA THR A 132 -0.18 6.34 -4.40
C THR A 132 0.32 5.34 -3.36
N PHE A 133 -0.06 4.08 -3.53
CA PHE A 133 0.35 2.98 -2.66
C PHE A 133 1.57 2.26 -3.20
N ILE A 134 1.56 1.87 -4.48
CA ILE A 134 2.67 1.18 -5.16
C ILE A 134 3.34 2.13 -6.13
N VAL A 135 4.67 2.10 -6.14
CA VAL A 135 5.52 2.86 -7.05
C VAL A 135 6.49 1.96 -7.80
N GLY A 136 6.85 2.37 -9.00
CA GLY A 136 7.95 1.82 -9.78
C GLY A 136 9.25 2.55 -9.46
N VAL A 137 10.32 1.80 -9.15
CA VAL A 137 11.65 2.32 -8.85
C VAL A 137 12.65 1.81 -9.89
N ALA A 138 13.46 2.71 -10.43
CA ALA A 138 14.53 2.41 -11.36
C ALA A 138 15.88 2.93 -10.83
N SER A 139 16.98 2.27 -11.20
CA SER A 139 18.32 2.76 -10.84
C SER A 139 18.72 3.97 -11.69
N ASN A 140 19.49 4.90 -11.09
CA ASN A 140 20.10 6.01 -11.82
C ASN A 140 20.90 5.51 -13.01
N LYS A 141 21.65 4.42 -12.81
CA LYS A 141 22.46 3.77 -13.85
C LYS A 141 21.65 3.31 -15.06
N LEU A 142 20.39 2.87 -14.87
CA LEU A 142 19.52 2.51 -16.01
C LEU A 142 19.21 3.75 -16.85
N LYS A 143 18.76 4.83 -16.21
CA LYS A 143 18.43 6.08 -16.91
C LYS A 143 19.62 6.72 -17.59
N GLU A 144 20.79 6.74 -16.93
CA GLU A 144 22.01 7.37 -17.44
C GLU A 144 22.64 6.58 -18.58
N ASN A 145 22.78 5.25 -18.46
CA ASN A 145 23.53 4.43 -19.40
C ASN A 145 22.68 3.77 -20.47
N LYS A 146 21.36 3.71 -20.29
CA LYS A 146 20.40 3.08 -21.21
C LYS A 146 19.13 3.91 -21.30
N PRO A 147 19.20 5.19 -21.72
CA PRO A 147 18.04 6.09 -21.70
C PRO A 147 16.88 5.60 -22.57
N GLU A 148 17.17 4.97 -23.71
CA GLU A 148 16.13 4.40 -24.59
C GLU A 148 15.38 3.25 -23.91
N LEU A 149 16.09 2.38 -23.19
CA LEU A 149 15.45 1.31 -22.43
C LEU A 149 14.65 1.86 -21.24
N TYR A 150 15.19 2.88 -20.56
CA TYR A 150 14.45 3.56 -19.49
C TYR A 150 13.15 4.16 -20.02
N GLN A 151 13.21 4.87 -21.15
CA GLN A 151 12.00 5.45 -21.77
C GLN A 151 11.00 4.37 -22.17
N ALA A 152 11.47 3.28 -22.82
CA ALA A 152 10.60 2.17 -23.19
C ALA A 152 9.88 1.53 -21.97
N VAL A 153 10.54 1.47 -20.80
CA VAL A 153 9.89 1.00 -19.55
C VAL A 153 8.83 1.99 -19.07
N CYS A 154 9.10 3.30 -19.15
CA CYS A 154 8.11 4.33 -18.80
C CYS A 154 6.89 4.27 -19.72
N ASP A 155 7.12 4.19 -21.05
CA ASP A 155 6.06 4.13 -22.06
C ASP A 155 5.21 2.86 -21.88
N ALA A 156 5.84 1.71 -21.65
CA ALA A 156 5.12 0.46 -21.40
C ALA A 156 4.27 0.49 -20.12
N MET A 157 4.74 1.22 -19.09
CA MET A 157 3.96 1.41 -17.86
C MET A 157 2.74 2.30 -18.12
N GLU A 158 2.90 3.37 -18.89
CA GLU A 158 1.81 4.27 -19.25
C GLU A 158 0.77 3.53 -20.12
N GLU A 159 1.21 2.78 -21.13
CA GLU A 159 0.35 1.94 -21.97
C GLU A 159 -0.42 0.90 -21.14
N ALA A 160 0.23 0.27 -20.15
CA ALA A 160 -0.44 -0.69 -19.27
C ALA A 160 -1.53 -0.02 -18.41
N MET A 161 -1.30 1.20 -17.88
CA MET A 161 -2.31 1.92 -17.11
C MET A 161 -3.49 2.36 -17.99
N GLU A 162 -3.24 2.80 -19.21
CA GLU A 162 -4.29 3.11 -20.19
C GLU A 162 -5.10 1.86 -20.55
N TYR A 163 -4.42 0.72 -20.80
CA TYR A 163 -5.07 -0.55 -21.10
C TYR A 163 -6.02 -1.00 -19.98
N ILE A 164 -5.56 -0.98 -18.73
CA ILE A 164 -6.39 -1.34 -17.56
C ILE A 164 -7.65 -0.46 -17.50
N LYS A 165 -7.51 0.83 -17.77
CA LYS A 165 -8.61 1.80 -17.73
C LYS A 165 -9.61 1.58 -18.88
N GLU A 166 -9.11 1.28 -20.08
CA GLU A 166 -9.93 1.13 -21.29
C GLU A 166 -10.57 -0.25 -21.40
N ASN A 167 -9.93 -1.29 -20.82
CA ASN A 167 -10.32 -2.69 -20.93
C ASN A 167 -10.46 -3.38 -19.55
N PRO A 168 -11.27 -2.85 -18.61
CA PRO A 168 -11.31 -3.36 -17.25
C PRO A 168 -11.82 -4.81 -17.17
N GLN A 169 -12.77 -5.20 -18.02
CA GLN A 169 -13.28 -6.59 -18.08
C GLN A 169 -12.20 -7.56 -18.55
N GLU A 170 -11.51 -7.26 -19.64
CA GLU A 170 -10.44 -8.11 -20.16
C GLU A 170 -9.25 -8.17 -19.19
N THR A 171 -8.95 -7.05 -18.52
CA THR A 171 -7.94 -7.00 -17.45
C THR A 171 -8.31 -7.95 -16.31
N ALA A 172 -9.58 -7.94 -15.86
CA ALA A 172 -10.06 -8.83 -14.82
C ALA A 172 -10.00 -10.32 -15.25
N GLU A 173 -10.32 -10.63 -16.50
CA GLU A 173 -10.17 -11.97 -17.07
C GLU A 173 -8.71 -12.44 -17.07
N ILE A 174 -7.77 -11.59 -17.49
CA ILE A 174 -6.33 -11.89 -17.45
C ILE A 174 -5.85 -12.14 -16.02
N LEU A 175 -6.29 -11.32 -15.06
CA LEU A 175 -5.88 -11.43 -13.67
C LEU A 175 -6.48 -12.67 -12.98
N SER A 176 -7.67 -13.14 -13.40
CA SER A 176 -8.32 -14.31 -12.80
C SER A 176 -7.49 -15.59 -12.92
N ASP A 177 -6.62 -15.68 -13.92
CA ASP A 177 -5.70 -16.81 -14.07
C ASP A 177 -4.63 -16.87 -12.94
N GLY A 178 -4.38 -15.76 -12.25
CA GLY A 178 -3.37 -15.64 -11.20
C GLY A 178 -3.92 -15.58 -9.77
N TYR A 179 -5.24 -15.47 -9.60
CA TYR A 179 -5.91 -15.38 -8.32
C TYR A 179 -6.96 -16.48 -8.18
N ASP A 180 -7.23 -16.91 -6.97
CA ASP A 180 -8.35 -17.82 -6.65
C ASP A 180 -9.66 -17.01 -6.55
N ALA A 181 -10.01 -16.31 -7.65
CA ALA A 181 -11.16 -15.45 -7.76
C ALA A 181 -11.68 -15.42 -9.21
N THR A 182 -12.96 -15.17 -9.36
CA THR A 182 -13.59 -15.01 -10.68
C THR A 182 -13.26 -13.64 -11.29
N ALA A 183 -13.36 -13.52 -12.61
CA ALA A 183 -13.17 -12.23 -13.28
C ALA A 183 -14.15 -11.16 -12.79
N ASP A 184 -15.40 -11.53 -12.45
CA ASP A 184 -16.41 -10.60 -11.92
C ASP A 184 -16.03 -10.09 -10.53
N GLU A 185 -15.48 -10.92 -9.64
CA GLU A 185 -14.96 -10.52 -8.35
C GLU A 185 -13.78 -9.55 -8.50
N ILE A 186 -12.82 -9.91 -9.37
CA ILE A 186 -11.66 -9.04 -9.64
C ILE A 186 -12.09 -7.71 -10.24
N LEU A 187 -13.04 -7.72 -11.18
CA LEU A 187 -13.59 -6.48 -11.74
C LEU A 187 -14.25 -5.61 -10.65
N SER A 188 -14.96 -6.23 -9.72
CA SER A 188 -15.54 -5.53 -8.57
C SER A 188 -14.47 -4.88 -7.71
N TRP A 189 -13.37 -5.59 -7.42
CA TRP A 189 -12.23 -5.05 -6.64
C TRP A 189 -11.50 -3.93 -7.38
N MET A 190 -11.32 -4.05 -8.69
CA MET A 190 -10.72 -3.01 -9.52
C MET A 190 -11.57 -1.74 -9.57
N ASN A 191 -12.89 -1.86 -9.46
CA ASN A 191 -13.85 -0.75 -9.46
C ASN A 191 -14.11 -0.15 -8.06
N ASP A 192 -13.44 -0.63 -7.02
CA ASP A 192 -13.51 -0.01 -5.70
C ASP A 192 -13.06 1.45 -5.77
N PRO A 193 -13.75 2.41 -5.12
CA PRO A 193 -13.39 3.83 -5.16
C PRO A 193 -11.96 4.15 -4.70
N ALA A 194 -11.36 3.31 -3.86
CA ALA A 194 -9.98 3.46 -3.42
C ALA A 194 -8.97 2.83 -4.39
N SER A 195 -9.43 2.06 -5.38
CA SER A 195 -8.58 1.49 -6.43
C SER A 195 -8.35 2.50 -7.55
N SER A 196 -7.12 2.75 -7.90
CA SER A 196 -6.77 3.49 -9.12
C SER A 196 -5.43 3.02 -9.68
N TYR A 197 -5.29 3.14 -10.99
CA TYR A 197 -4.11 2.72 -11.74
C TYR A 197 -3.60 3.90 -12.56
N THR A 198 -2.42 4.42 -12.21
CA THR A 198 -1.89 5.64 -12.86
C THR A 198 -0.38 5.74 -12.64
N THR A 199 0.33 6.31 -13.63
CA THR A 199 1.75 6.64 -13.52
C THR A 199 2.02 7.92 -12.72
N GLN A 200 0.99 8.70 -12.39
CA GLN A 200 1.12 9.89 -11.57
C GLN A 200 1.29 9.55 -10.09
N LEU A 201 1.98 10.42 -9.36
CA LEU A 201 2.11 10.32 -7.91
C LEU A 201 1.09 11.24 -7.22
N GLN A 202 0.58 10.78 -6.08
CA GLN A 202 -0.28 11.56 -5.20
C GLN A 202 -0.01 11.21 -3.74
N GLY A 203 0.13 12.24 -2.88
CA GLY A 203 0.29 12.07 -1.44
C GLY A 203 1.66 11.54 -1.00
N ILE A 204 2.65 11.48 -1.88
CA ILE A 204 3.99 10.94 -1.56
C ILE A 204 4.75 11.85 -0.61
N MET A 205 4.63 13.17 -0.77
CA MET A 205 5.30 14.12 0.12
C MET A 205 4.65 14.12 1.51
N ASP A 206 3.32 14.05 1.58
CA ASP A 206 2.59 13.96 2.87
C ASP A 206 2.96 12.67 3.61
N LEU A 207 3.11 11.56 2.89
CA LEU A 207 3.60 10.29 3.45
C LEU A 207 5.01 10.46 4.03
N ALA A 208 5.92 11.09 3.28
CA ALA A 208 7.29 11.30 3.71
C ALA A 208 7.37 12.21 4.94
N ASP A 209 6.55 13.26 4.99
CA ASP A 209 6.47 14.19 6.12
C ASP A 209 5.96 13.47 7.37
N PHE A 210 4.90 12.65 7.26
CA PHE A 210 4.44 11.81 8.35
C PHE A 210 5.52 10.84 8.83
N MET A 211 6.24 10.19 7.92
CA MET A 211 7.32 9.26 8.27
C MET A 211 8.43 9.93 9.07
N VAL A 212 8.73 11.21 8.77
CA VAL A 212 9.69 12.01 9.56
C VAL A 212 9.10 12.38 10.91
N GLU A 213 7.88 12.90 10.95
CA GLU A 213 7.19 13.27 12.21
C GLU A 213 7.11 12.10 13.18
N ALA A 214 6.77 10.91 12.67
CA ALA A 214 6.64 9.70 13.46
C ALA A 214 7.96 8.94 13.71
N GLY A 215 9.09 9.44 13.19
CA GLY A 215 10.41 8.84 13.44
C GLY A 215 10.74 7.58 12.61
N PHE A 216 9.93 7.26 11.60
CA PHE A 216 10.23 6.18 10.64
C PHE A 216 11.31 6.57 9.63
N LEU A 217 11.54 7.86 9.45
CA LEU A 217 12.54 8.42 8.55
C LEU A 217 13.29 9.55 9.27
N GLU A 218 14.62 9.49 9.27
CA GLU A 218 15.44 10.49 9.95
C GLU A 218 15.39 11.86 9.23
N ASN A 219 15.44 11.82 7.90
CA ASN A 219 15.44 13.01 7.05
C ASN A 219 14.55 12.77 5.81
N GLY A 220 13.48 13.54 5.70
CA GLY A 220 12.58 13.52 4.54
C GLY A 220 13.18 14.16 3.29
N PRO A 221 12.56 13.92 2.12
CA PRO A 221 12.87 14.70 0.91
C PRO A 221 12.37 16.14 1.09
N LYS A 222 13.13 17.12 0.58
CA LYS A 222 12.71 18.53 0.58
C LYS A 222 11.69 18.82 -0.52
N ASP A 223 11.78 18.09 -1.59
CA ASP A 223 10.84 18.12 -2.71
C ASP A 223 10.87 16.76 -3.44
N ILE A 224 9.87 16.54 -4.29
CA ILE A 224 9.67 15.28 -5.00
C ILE A 224 10.87 14.89 -5.89
N SER A 225 11.64 15.85 -6.39
CA SER A 225 12.79 15.60 -7.29
C SER A 225 13.95 14.88 -6.59
N GLU A 226 14.00 14.90 -5.25
CA GLU A 226 14.99 14.11 -4.52
C GLU A 226 14.72 12.59 -4.63
N ILE A 227 13.45 12.19 -4.76
CA ILE A 227 13.02 10.79 -4.71
C ILE A 227 12.37 10.29 -6.01
N ALA A 228 11.98 11.17 -6.92
CA ALA A 228 11.42 10.80 -8.22
C ALA A 228 12.26 11.37 -9.37
N PHE A 229 12.21 10.71 -10.53
CA PHE A 229 12.81 11.22 -11.75
C PHE A 229 11.94 12.33 -12.36
N ASP A 230 12.54 13.14 -13.24
CA ASP A 230 11.95 14.33 -13.87
C ASP A 230 10.78 14.06 -14.83
N ASN A 231 10.59 12.81 -15.26
CA ASN A 231 9.44 12.40 -16.07
C ASN A 231 8.16 12.18 -15.24
N VAL A 232 8.29 12.04 -13.93
CA VAL A 232 7.16 11.72 -13.05
C VAL A 232 6.34 12.98 -12.78
N LYS A 233 5.01 12.85 -12.85
CA LYS A 233 4.05 13.94 -12.54
C LYS A 233 3.40 13.67 -11.18
N GLY A 234 3.02 14.76 -10.51
CA GLY A 234 2.38 14.70 -9.18
C GLY A 234 3.39 14.80 -8.03
N ASN A 235 2.92 14.56 -6.82
CA ASN A 235 3.69 14.72 -5.58
C ASN A 235 3.34 13.66 -4.50
#